data_a7d937edc7d8364690a4d69429007d9c
#
_entry.id   a7d937edc7d8364690a4d69429007d9c
#
_cell.length_a   1.000
_cell.length_b   1.000
_cell.length_c   1.000
_cell.angle_alpha   90.00
_cell.angle_beta   90.00
_cell.angle_gamma   90.00
#
_symmetry.space_group_name_H-M   'P 1'
#
loop_
_entity.id
_entity.type
_entity.pdbx_description
1 polymer ?
#
loop_
_entity_poly.entity_id
_entity_poly.type
_entity_poly.pdbx_seq_one_letter_code
_entity_poly.pdbx_strand_id
1 'polypeptide(L)'
;PWVDLDKVMREENIPLFALESQDPVFMFDFLAVTIQYEMCYTNILQILDLSQIGIYAKDRREDAPFVIGGGPCTYNPEPLADFFDMFYIGESETVYYDLMDLYKEHKKNGGNRKEFLRKASHIPGIYVPSLYETTYNEDGTIASFEPLYEDVPRTILKQVQMDLTNTFYPEKQIVPYIKVTQDRCVLEIQRGCTRGCRFCQAGMIYRPLRERSLPMLEELAAKGIKGTGNDEISLSSLSSSDYSHLPELCNYLIDNYRSKNINIALPSLRIDAFSLDVMSKVQDVRKSSLTFAPEAGTQRMRDVINKGLTEEVILHGAMEAFKGGWSKVKLYFMMGLPTETEEDIKGIAHLAEKIAMNYYSMDAEYRHGRISVGASASFFVPKPFTPFQWASMCEEDEYKTKAHIVNDEFKIQHNHRSLSFKWHDAKTTVLEGILARGDRRIGKVIYDVYKKGCIYDAWTEFFNYEDWMETMEENGLDYHFYT
;
A
#
# COMPACT_ATOMS: atom_id res chain seq x y z
N PRO A 1 16.42 -4.48 10.08
CA PRO A 1 17.30 -5.60 9.75
C PRO A 1 16.51 -6.89 9.57
N TRP A 2 17.04 -7.85 8.81
CA TRP A 2 16.47 -9.18 8.67
C TRP A 2 16.88 -10.08 9.86
N VAL A 3 16.31 -11.27 9.96
CA VAL A 3 16.43 -12.18 11.13
C VAL A 3 17.87 -12.44 11.56
N ASP A 4 18.76 -12.66 10.61
CA ASP A 4 20.18 -12.94 10.84
C ASP A 4 20.92 -11.72 11.41
N LEU A 5 20.70 -10.54 10.83
CA LEU A 5 21.28 -9.31 11.30
C LEU A 5 20.69 -8.86 12.64
N ASP A 6 19.37 -9.01 12.84
CA ASP A 6 18.71 -8.71 14.11
C ASP A 6 19.34 -9.52 15.26
N LYS A 7 19.55 -10.82 15.03
CA LYS A 7 20.18 -11.71 16.01
C LYS A 7 21.58 -11.22 16.37
N VAL A 8 22.42 -10.96 15.38
CA VAL A 8 23.81 -10.50 15.63
C VAL A 8 23.82 -9.16 16.35
N MET A 9 22.96 -8.21 15.96
CA MET A 9 22.87 -6.91 16.61
C MET A 9 22.49 -7.03 18.08
N ARG A 10 21.58 -7.94 18.44
CA ARG A 10 21.20 -8.19 19.83
C ARG A 10 22.31 -8.89 20.63
N GLU A 11 22.93 -9.93 20.07
CA GLU A 11 23.98 -10.69 20.71
C GLU A 11 25.23 -9.82 20.99
N GLU A 12 25.60 -8.97 20.04
CA GLU A 12 26.79 -8.10 20.13
C GLU A 12 26.48 -6.69 20.68
N ASN A 13 25.21 -6.42 21.04
CA ASN A 13 24.73 -5.11 21.50
C ASN A 13 25.07 -3.96 20.54
N ILE A 14 24.97 -4.22 19.23
CA ILE A 14 25.16 -3.24 18.17
C ILE A 14 23.86 -2.48 17.95
N PRO A 15 23.79 -1.15 18.17
CA PRO A 15 22.56 -0.40 17.91
C PRO A 15 22.27 -0.30 16.41
N LEU A 16 21.00 -0.15 16.05
CA LEU A 16 20.61 0.14 14.67
C LEU A 16 21.26 1.46 14.23
N PHE A 17 21.79 1.47 13.02
CA PHE A 17 22.55 2.59 12.46
C PHE A 17 22.06 2.99 11.08
N ALA A 18 22.27 4.24 10.70
CA ALA A 18 22.00 4.76 9.37
C ALA A 18 22.96 4.15 8.34
N LEU A 19 22.42 3.75 7.17
CA LEU A 19 23.22 3.09 6.14
C LEU A 19 24.25 4.02 5.51
N GLU A 20 23.91 5.31 5.38
CA GLU A 20 24.75 6.30 4.71
C GLU A 20 25.95 6.73 5.57
N SER A 21 25.70 7.06 6.85
CA SER A 21 26.70 7.59 7.75
C SER A 21 27.27 6.58 8.75
N GLN A 22 26.56 5.45 8.94
CA GLN A 22 26.84 4.43 9.96
C GLN A 22 26.72 4.94 11.41
N ASP A 23 26.14 6.13 11.61
CA ASP A 23 25.84 6.64 12.94
C ASP A 23 24.67 5.88 13.58
N PRO A 24 24.72 5.59 14.90
CA PRO A 24 23.59 5.01 15.61
C PRO A 24 22.32 5.86 15.50
N VAL A 25 21.17 5.22 15.26
CA VAL A 25 19.89 5.94 15.04
C VAL A 25 19.51 6.83 16.23
N PHE A 26 19.85 6.44 17.46
CA PHE A 26 19.56 7.26 18.64
C PHE A 26 20.34 8.60 18.69
N MET A 27 21.31 8.81 17.82
CA MET A 27 22.08 10.07 17.74
C MET A 27 21.40 11.12 16.85
N PHE A 28 20.36 10.76 16.12
CA PHE A 28 19.63 11.68 15.25
C PHE A 28 18.58 12.48 16.04
N ASP A 29 18.20 13.61 15.50
CA ASP A 29 17.13 14.45 16.07
C ASP A 29 15.73 13.86 15.83
N PHE A 30 15.53 13.20 14.68
CA PHE A 30 14.29 12.56 14.29
C PHE A 30 14.51 11.15 13.75
N LEU A 31 13.60 10.26 14.10
CA LEU A 31 13.41 8.97 13.45
C LEU A 31 12.05 9.02 12.71
N ALA A 32 12.09 9.13 11.39
CA ALA A 32 10.90 9.14 10.55
C ALA A 32 10.63 7.75 9.97
N VAL A 33 9.41 7.24 10.17
CA VAL A 33 8.98 5.91 9.72
C VAL A 33 7.82 6.05 8.75
N THR A 34 7.99 5.54 7.53
CA THR A 34 6.89 5.46 6.56
C THR A 34 6.14 4.15 6.74
N ILE A 35 4.87 4.23 7.18
CA ILE A 35 4.04 3.10 7.54
C ILE A 35 3.15 2.76 6.35
N GLN A 36 3.53 1.73 5.58
CA GLN A 36 2.88 1.37 4.33
C GLN A 36 1.86 0.23 4.48
N TYR A 37 2.03 -0.63 5.50
CA TYR A 37 1.25 -1.83 5.67
C TYR A 37 1.14 -2.22 7.15
N GLU A 38 -0.05 -2.58 7.59
CA GLU A 38 -0.35 -2.85 9.00
C GLU A 38 0.44 -4.04 9.57
N MET A 39 0.66 -5.07 8.75
CA MET A 39 1.43 -6.26 9.18
C MET A 39 2.91 -5.99 9.48
N CYS A 40 3.36 -4.74 9.31
CA CYS A 40 4.71 -4.30 9.68
C CYS A 40 4.76 -3.56 11.04
N TYR A 41 3.69 -3.53 11.83
CA TYR A 41 3.64 -2.78 13.09
C TYR A 41 4.64 -3.30 14.13
N THR A 42 4.82 -4.62 14.25
CA THR A 42 5.85 -5.22 15.11
C THR A 42 7.27 -4.90 14.65
N ASN A 43 7.49 -4.73 13.33
CA ASN A 43 8.79 -4.28 12.82
C ASN A 43 9.13 -2.84 13.25
N ILE A 44 8.14 -1.98 13.50
CA ILE A 44 8.38 -0.64 14.03
C ILE A 44 8.93 -0.74 15.46
N LEU A 45 8.36 -1.62 16.30
CA LEU A 45 8.86 -1.84 17.64
C LEU A 45 10.29 -2.43 17.61
N GLN A 46 10.56 -3.35 16.68
CA GLN A 46 11.91 -3.86 16.43
C GLN A 46 12.90 -2.73 16.09
N ILE A 47 12.50 -1.78 15.22
CA ILE A 47 13.35 -0.62 14.89
C ILE A 47 13.64 0.21 16.12
N LEU A 48 12.64 0.51 16.94
CA LEU A 48 12.81 1.30 18.17
C LEU A 48 13.73 0.59 19.18
N ASP A 49 13.50 -0.70 19.39
CA ASP A 49 14.27 -1.53 20.32
C ASP A 49 15.75 -1.64 19.90
N LEU A 50 16.02 -2.02 18.66
CA LEU A 50 17.38 -2.08 18.13
C LEU A 50 18.07 -0.71 18.04
N SER A 51 17.30 0.36 17.89
CA SER A 51 17.82 1.73 17.97
C SER A 51 18.13 2.17 19.40
N GLN A 52 17.81 1.35 20.41
CA GLN A 52 17.95 1.71 21.84
C GLN A 52 17.14 2.96 22.21
N ILE A 53 16.03 3.19 21.53
CA ILE A 53 15.07 4.25 21.78
C ILE A 53 13.90 3.66 22.56
N GLY A 54 13.40 4.35 23.59
CA GLY A 54 12.23 3.89 24.36
C GLY A 54 11.07 3.54 23.43
N ILE A 55 10.53 2.31 23.52
CA ILE A 55 9.44 1.83 22.66
C ILE A 55 8.21 2.73 22.85
N TYR A 56 7.77 2.89 24.10
CA TYR A 56 6.71 3.84 24.41
C TYR A 56 7.20 5.29 24.36
N ALA A 57 6.46 6.17 23.70
CA ALA A 57 6.80 7.59 23.60
C ALA A 57 6.94 8.27 24.97
N LYS A 58 6.10 7.87 25.94
CA LYS A 58 6.12 8.40 27.33
C LYS A 58 7.40 8.08 28.10
N ASP A 59 8.13 7.03 27.72
CA ASP A 59 9.33 6.55 28.43
C ASP A 59 10.62 7.09 27.79
N ARG A 60 10.51 7.94 26.75
CA ARG A 60 11.66 8.52 26.07
C ARG A 60 12.31 9.64 26.88
N ARG A 61 13.62 9.63 26.91
CA ARG A 61 14.43 10.70 27.52
C ARG A 61 14.31 12.00 26.71
N GLU A 62 14.60 13.12 27.34
CA GLU A 62 14.57 14.44 26.69
C GLU A 62 15.50 14.56 25.47
N ASP A 63 16.63 13.84 25.48
CA ASP A 63 17.64 13.83 24.42
C ASP A 63 17.41 12.75 23.33
N ALA A 64 16.35 11.92 23.47
CA ALA A 64 16.03 10.91 22.50
C ALA A 64 15.44 11.52 21.21
N PRO A 65 15.62 10.88 20.03
CA PRO A 65 14.97 11.30 18.80
C PRO A 65 13.45 11.47 18.96
N PHE A 66 12.88 12.42 18.23
CA PHE A 66 11.45 12.44 18.02
C PHE A 66 11.06 11.38 16.98
N VAL A 67 10.14 10.50 17.32
CA VAL A 67 9.67 9.45 16.42
C VAL A 67 8.42 9.95 15.71
N ILE A 68 8.51 10.10 14.38
CA ILE A 68 7.42 10.58 13.54
C ILE A 68 6.99 9.52 12.54
N GLY A 69 5.67 9.27 12.48
CA GLY A 69 5.04 8.34 11.52
C GLY A 69 4.45 9.08 10.33
N GLY A 70 4.58 8.50 9.13
CA GLY A 70 3.94 8.96 7.90
C GLY A 70 3.43 7.79 7.07
N GLY A 71 2.78 8.06 5.94
CA GLY A 71 2.30 7.03 5.01
C GLY A 71 0.83 6.66 5.18
N PRO A 72 0.31 5.71 4.38
CA PRO A 72 -1.12 5.42 4.31
C PRO A 72 -1.74 4.87 5.61
N CYS A 73 -0.99 4.13 6.43
CA CYS A 73 -1.53 3.61 7.69
C CYS A 73 -1.75 4.71 8.75
N THR A 74 -1.16 5.90 8.58
CA THR A 74 -1.39 7.02 9.52
C THR A 74 -2.77 7.65 9.43
N TYR A 75 -3.61 7.20 8.49
CA TYR A 75 -5.02 7.57 8.45
C TYR A 75 -5.83 6.91 9.57
N ASN A 76 -5.33 5.82 10.15
CA ASN A 76 -5.72 5.34 11.48
C ASN A 76 -4.45 5.11 12.31
N PRO A 77 -3.93 6.13 12.99
CA PRO A 77 -2.67 6.03 13.74
C PRO A 77 -2.86 5.40 15.13
N GLU A 78 -4.11 5.21 15.60
CA GLU A 78 -4.42 4.85 16.98
C GLU A 78 -3.78 3.54 17.46
N PRO A 79 -3.69 2.46 16.66
CA PRO A 79 -2.96 1.26 17.10
C PRO A 79 -1.48 1.49 17.44
N LEU A 80 -0.90 2.54 16.89
CA LEU A 80 0.51 2.90 17.09
C LEU A 80 0.70 4.16 17.96
N ALA A 81 -0.38 4.75 18.46
CA ALA A 81 -0.38 6.05 19.13
C ALA A 81 0.63 6.14 20.29
N ASP A 82 0.76 5.08 21.07
CA ASP A 82 1.65 5.04 22.25
C ASP A 82 3.15 4.95 21.88
N PHE A 83 3.47 4.58 20.64
CA PHE A 83 4.86 4.37 20.19
C PHE A 83 5.44 5.54 19.42
N PHE A 84 4.61 6.49 19.01
CA PHE A 84 5.03 7.67 18.23
C PHE A 84 4.86 8.95 19.02
N ASP A 85 5.80 9.88 18.84
CA ASP A 85 5.67 11.23 19.37
C ASP A 85 4.66 12.04 18.57
N MET A 86 4.65 11.83 17.26
CA MET A 86 3.73 12.49 16.34
C MET A 86 3.54 11.69 15.04
N PHE A 87 2.46 11.99 14.34
CA PHE A 87 2.22 11.53 12.98
C PHE A 87 2.03 12.71 12.04
N TYR A 88 2.52 12.57 10.82
CA TYR A 88 2.25 13.50 9.73
C TYR A 88 1.23 12.88 8.78
N ILE A 89 0.09 13.53 8.59
CA ILE A 89 -1.03 13.04 7.80
C ILE A 89 -1.13 13.80 6.50
N GLY A 90 -0.82 13.13 5.40
CA GLY A 90 -0.84 13.67 4.05
C GLY A 90 0.50 13.73 3.37
N GLU A 91 0.67 14.73 2.48
CA GLU A 91 1.83 14.89 1.62
C GLU A 91 2.80 15.90 2.23
N SER A 92 4.05 15.48 2.42
CA SER A 92 5.05 16.22 3.22
C SER A 92 5.59 17.49 2.54
N GLU A 93 5.38 17.65 1.25
CA GLU A 93 5.92 18.77 0.47
C GLU A 93 5.33 20.13 0.89
N THR A 94 4.22 20.16 1.62
CA THR A 94 3.53 21.41 1.99
C THR A 94 4.15 22.09 3.21
N VAL A 95 4.09 21.43 4.38
CA VAL A 95 4.40 22.07 5.67
C VAL A 95 5.49 21.34 6.45
N TYR A 96 6.16 20.34 5.85
CA TYR A 96 7.21 19.60 6.54
C TYR A 96 8.39 20.49 6.97
N TYR A 97 8.70 21.51 6.17
CA TYR A 97 9.75 22.49 6.50
C TYR A 97 9.40 23.32 7.73
N ASP A 98 8.12 23.60 7.97
CA ASP A 98 7.67 24.33 9.17
C ASP A 98 8.01 23.56 10.44
N LEU A 99 7.88 22.23 10.41
CA LEU A 99 8.31 21.35 11.52
C LEU A 99 9.82 21.44 11.76
N MET A 100 10.60 21.41 10.68
CA MET A 100 12.07 21.49 10.78
C MET A 100 12.52 22.87 11.30
N ASP A 101 11.89 23.94 10.89
CA ASP A 101 12.22 25.29 11.36
C ASP A 101 11.78 25.49 12.82
N LEU A 102 10.59 25.01 13.21
CA LEU A 102 10.17 24.95 14.60
C LEU A 102 11.18 24.19 15.47
N TYR A 103 11.69 23.06 14.97
CA TYR A 103 12.68 22.27 15.71
C TYR A 103 14.03 23.01 15.86
N LYS A 104 14.53 23.67 14.81
CA LYS A 104 15.74 24.50 14.88
C LYS A 104 15.62 25.61 15.94
N GLU A 105 14.44 26.26 15.97
CA GLU A 105 14.16 27.28 16.99
C GLU A 105 14.11 26.68 18.40
N HIS A 106 13.41 25.55 18.56
CA HIS A 106 13.35 24.80 19.82
C HIS A 106 14.74 24.43 20.34
N LYS A 107 15.58 23.86 19.49
CA LYS A 107 16.97 23.45 19.85
C LYS A 107 17.81 24.66 20.26
N LYS A 108 17.65 25.81 19.60
CA LYS A 108 18.34 27.04 19.93
C LYS A 108 17.92 27.63 21.28
N ASN A 109 16.64 27.54 21.61
CA ASN A 109 16.05 28.15 22.81
C ASN A 109 16.08 27.23 24.05
N GLY A 110 16.44 25.95 23.90
CA GLY A 110 16.58 25.01 25.01
C GLY A 110 15.24 24.63 25.68
N GLY A 111 14.17 24.49 24.93
CA GLY A 111 12.86 24.02 25.42
C GLY A 111 12.84 22.53 25.74
N ASN A 112 11.81 22.03 26.43
CA ASN A 112 11.62 20.62 26.71
C ASN A 112 10.77 19.92 25.64
N ARG A 113 10.79 18.57 25.62
CA ARG A 113 10.11 17.74 24.65
C ARG A 113 8.59 17.99 24.57
N LYS A 114 7.92 18.18 25.72
CA LYS A 114 6.48 18.43 25.78
C LYS A 114 6.09 19.77 25.15
N GLU A 115 6.88 20.80 25.39
CA GLU A 115 6.66 22.13 24.76
C GLU A 115 6.82 22.07 23.25
N PHE A 116 7.83 21.35 22.76
CA PHE A 116 7.99 21.13 21.33
C PHE A 116 6.78 20.44 20.72
N LEU A 117 6.35 19.30 21.28
CA LEU A 117 5.21 18.53 20.80
C LEU A 117 3.91 19.36 20.79
N ARG A 118 3.67 20.17 21.85
CA ARG A 118 2.51 21.06 21.87
C ARG A 118 2.56 22.12 20.77
N LYS A 119 3.73 22.74 20.51
CA LYS A 119 3.90 23.68 19.40
C LYS A 119 3.73 22.99 18.05
N ALA A 120 4.29 21.80 17.89
CA ALA A 120 4.20 21.02 16.65
C ALA A 120 2.76 20.63 16.31
N SER A 121 1.89 20.39 17.32
CA SER A 121 0.46 20.06 17.07
C SER A 121 -0.34 21.16 16.38
N HIS A 122 0.18 22.41 16.33
CA HIS A 122 -0.45 23.52 15.60
C HIS A 122 -0.05 23.55 14.12
N ILE A 123 0.95 22.77 13.70
CA ILE A 123 1.32 22.64 12.29
C ILE A 123 0.27 21.77 11.60
N PRO A 124 -0.35 22.21 10.49
CA PRO A 124 -1.36 21.43 9.80
C PRO A 124 -0.84 20.03 9.41
N GLY A 125 -1.65 19.01 9.62
CA GLY A 125 -1.29 17.62 9.35
C GLY A 125 -0.50 16.90 10.46
N ILE A 126 -0.04 17.61 11.50
CA ILE A 126 0.63 16.97 12.64
C ILE A 126 -0.42 16.54 13.68
N TYR A 127 -0.41 15.24 13.97
CA TYR A 127 -1.15 14.64 15.06
C TYR A 127 -0.17 14.19 16.17
N VAL A 128 -0.36 14.68 17.39
CA VAL A 128 0.45 14.34 18.55
C VAL A 128 -0.40 13.53 19.52
N PRO A 129 -0.32 12.18 19.56
CA PRO A 129 -1.25 11.32 20.31
C PRO A 129 -1.34 11.63 21.80
N SER A 130 -0.21 12.02 22.41
CA SER A 130 -0.14 12.33 23.85
C SER A 130 -0.93 13.59 24.26
N LEU A 131 -1.45 14.35 23.31
CA LEU A 131 -2.27 15.54 23.55
C LEU A 131 -3.77 15.25 23.47
N TYR A 132 -4.17 13.98 23.29
CA TYR A 132 -5.58 13.57 23.19
C TYR A 132 -5.88 12.42 24.14
N GLU A 133 -7.11 12.44 24.65
CA GLU A 133 -7.64 11.38 25.49
C GLU A 133 -8.80 10.67 24.78
N THR A 134 -8.79 9.34 24.87
CA THR A 134 -9.87 8.49 24.37
C THR A 134 -10.57 7.84 25.55
N THR A 135 -11.89 7.95 25.62
CA THR A 135 -12.71 7.22 26.61
C THR A 135 -13.60 6.21 25.89
N TYR A 136 -13.97 5.15 26.59
CA TYR A 136 -14.73 4.05 26.01
C TYR A 136 -16.02 3.81 26.79
N ASN A 137 -17.07 3.40 26.10
CA ASN A 137 -18.30 2.90 26.67
C ASN A 137 -18.12 1.47 27.21
N GLU A 138 -19.10 0.97 27.98
CA GLU A 138 -19.07 -0.41 28.50
C GLU A 138 -19.04 -1.48 27.41
N ASP A 139 -19.59 -1.20 26.22
CA ASP A 139 -19.58 -2.09 25.04
C ASP A 139 -18.28 -2.01 24.22
N GLY A 140 -17.30 -1.24 24.67
CA GLY A 140 -16.02 -1.05 24.00
C GLY A 140 -16.01 0.00 22.90
N THR A 141 -17.15 0.60 22.52
CA THR A 141 -17.17 1.70 21.56
C THR A 141 -16.56 2.97 22.12
N ILE A 142 -16.02 3.84 21.24
CA ILE A 142 -15.43 5.11 21.67
C ILE A 142 -16.54 6.04 22.16
N ALA A 143 -16.48 6.46 23.44
CA ALA A 143 -17.38 7.43 24.03
C ALA A 143 -16.97 8.87 23.69
N SER A 144 -15.66 9.17 23.77
CA SER A 144 -15.12 10.47 23.37
C SER A 144 -13.67 10.35 22.89
N PHE A 145 -13.29 11.27 22.02
CA PHE A 145 -11.92 11.50 21.58
C PHE A 145 -11.69 13.02 21.56
N GLU A 146 -11.01 13.52 22.58
CA GLU A 146 -10.91 14.96 22.82
C GLU A 146 -9.47 15.40 23.08
N PRO A 147 -9.08 16.60 22.65
CA PRO A 147 -7.80 17.18 23.01
C PRO A 147 -7.76 17.54 24.51
N LEU A 148 -6.61 17.33 25.14
CA LEU A 148 -6.38 17.64 26.55
C LEU A 148 -6.28 19.14 26.84
N TYR A 149 -6.09 19.98 25.82
CA TYR A 149 -5.92 21.43 25.93
C TYR A 149 -6.78 22.15 24.90
N GLU A 150 -7.31 23.30 25.25
CA GLU A 150 -8.22 24.09 24.39
C GLU A 150 -7.56 24.60 23.09
N ASP A 151 -6.24 24.83 23.12
CA ASP A 151 -5.48 25.29 21.95
C ASP A 151 -5.05 24.16 21.00
N VAL A 152 -5.18 22.91 21.38
CA VAL A 152 -4.86 21.75 20.53
C VAL A 152 -6.00 21.51 19.53
N PRO A 153 -5.71 21.35 18.22
CA PRO A 153 -6.73 21.19 17.21
C PRO A 153 -7.59 19.93 17.42
N ARG A 154 -8.92 20.08 17.40
CA ARG A 154 -9.86 18.94 17.48
C ARG A 154 -9.85 18.05 16.24
N THR A 155 -9.43 18.60 15.12
CA THR A 155 -9.42 17.91 13.81
C THR A 155 -8.07 18.12 13.15
N ILE A 156 -7.46 17.02 12.73
CA ILE A 156 -6.22 17.06 11.96
C ILE A 156 -6.57 17.08 10.47
N LEU A 157 -6.14 18.14 9.79
CA LEU A 157 -6.40 18.32 8.37
C LEU A 157 -5.29 17.69 7.53
N LYS A 158 -5.67 16.71 6.74
CA LYS A 158 -4.77 16.08 5.76
C LYS A 158 -4.12 17.13 4.86
N GLN A 159 -2.82 17.08 4.71
CA GLN A 159 -2.07 17.94 3.82
C GLN A 159 -2.03 17.39 2.40
N VAL A 160 -2.21 18.24 1.41
CA VAL A 160 -2.26 17.89 -0.01
C VAL A 160 -1.46 18.90 -0.81
N GLN A 161 -0.46 18.40 -1.56
CA GLN A 161 0.26 19.24 -2.51
C GLN A 161 -0.53 19.36 -3.82
N MET A 162 -1.05 20.55 -4.08
CA MET A 162 -1.89 20.80 -5.25
C MET A 162 -1.10 20.99 -6.53
N ASP A 163 0.08 21.59 -6.47
CA ASP A 163 0.95 21.80 -7.62
C ASP A 163 2.11 20.80 -7.63
N LEU A 164 1.96 19.71 -8.36
CA LEU A 164 3.02 18.71 -8.51
C LEU A 164 4.14 19.15 -9.45
N THR A 165 3.93 20.18 -10.26
CA THR A 165 4.93 20.63 -11.24
C THR A 165 6.08 21.35 -10.56
N ASN A 166 5.79 22.14 -9.52
CA ASN A 166 6.80 22.92 -8.81
C ASN A 166 7.29 22.26 -7.51
N THR A 167 6.93 21.00 -7.27
CA THR A 167 7.41 20.26 -6.11
C THR A 167 8.77 19.65 -6.32
N PHE A 168 9.50 19.49 -5.21
CA PHE A 168 10.76 18.71 -5.22
C PHE A 168 10.52 17.31 -5.80
N TYR A 169 11.42 16.90 -6.67
CA TYR A 169 11.52 15.54 -7.18
C TYR A 169 13.00 15.13 -7.24
N PRO A 170 13.36 13.91 -6.79
CA PRO A 170 14.76 13.48 -6.79
C PRO A 170 15.27 13.29 -8.23
N GLU A 171 16.17 14.17 -8.67
CA GLU A 171 16.82 14.09 -9.99
C GLU A 171 17.98 13.08 -10.02
N LYS A 172 18.59 12.84 -8.86
CA LYS A 172 19.65 11.86 -8.67
C LYS A 172 19.24 10.91 -7.55
N GLN A 173 18.66 9.80 -7.93
CA GLN A 173 18.29 8.75 -6.98
C GLN A 173 19.55 8.03 -6.50
N ILE A 174 19.52 7.54 -5.25
CA ILE A 174 20.58 6.71 -4.71
C ILE A 174 20.52 5.35 -5.42
N VAL A 175 21.65 4.96 -6.02
CA VAL A 175 21.78 3.66 -6.69
C VAL A 175 22.52 2.71 -5.74
N PRO A 176 21.88 1.61 -5.29
CA PRO A 176 22.53 0.66 -4.38
C PRO A 176 23.59 -0.17 -5.12
N TYR A 177 24.60 -0.64 -4.38
CA TYR A 177 25.62 -1.56 -4.90
C TYR A 177 25.10 -2.98 -5.14
N ILE A 178 24.04 -3.36 -4.44
CA ILE A 178 23.40 -4.68 -4.59
C ILE A 178 22.22 -4.58 -5.53
N LYS A 179 21.89 -5.70 -6.19
CA LYS A 179 20.69 -5.79 -7.00
C LYS A 179 19.45 -5.72 -6.11
N VAL A 180 18.55 -4.78 -6.44
CA VAL A 180 17.27 -4.59 -5.73
C VAL A 180 16.10 -4.98 -6.63
N THR A 181 14.94 -5.23 -6.03
CA THR A 181 13.73 -5.65 -6.76
C THR A 181 13.21 -4.55 -7.69
N GLN A 182 13.34 -3.28 -7.30
CA GLN A 182 12.84 -2.11 -8.03
C GLN A 182 13.99 -1.29 -8.62
N ASP A 183 14.88 -1.94 -9.38
CA ASP A 183 16.04 -1.31 -10.02
C ASP A 183 15.62 -0.60 -11.31
N ARG A 184 15.00 0.57 -11.17
CA ARG A 184 14.44 1.35 -12.27
C ARG A 184 14.31 2.84 -11.95
N CYS A 185 14.32 3.68 -13.00
CA CYS A 185 13.96 5.09 -12.88
C CYS A 185 12.42 5.21 -12.83
N VAL A 186 11.87 5.62 -11.68
CA VAL A 186 10.43 5.79 -11.51
C VAL A 186 10.03 7.22 -11.84
N LEU A 187 8.98 7.41 -12.65
CA LEU A 187 8.36 8.70 -12.92
C LEU A 187 6.94 8.70 -12.34
N GLU A 188 6.72 9.47 -11.29
CA GLU A 188 5.40 9.71 -10.73
C GLU A 188 4.65 10.69 -11.66
N ILE A 189 3.71 10.15 -12.46
CA ILE A 189 3.00 10.94 -13.48
C ILE A 189 1.81 11.69 -12.90
N GLN A 190 1.17 11.12 -11.87
CA GLN A 190 0.00 11.70 -11.19
C GLN A 190 -0.17 11.13 -9.80
N ARG A 191 -0.87 11.88 -8.93
CA ARG A 191 -1.37 11.43 -7.62
C ARG A 191 -2.88 11.47 -7.57
N GLY A 192 -3.46 10.54 -6.81
CA GLY A 192 -4.91 10.39 -6.69
C GLY A 192 -5.53 9.52 -7.77
N CYS A 193 -6.84 9.32 -7.66
CA CYS A 193 -7.64 8.54 -8.60
C CYS A 193 -9.07 9.04 -8.61
N THR A 194 -9.69 9.12 -9.80
CA THR A 194 -11.07 9.61 -9.98
C THR A 194 -12.12 8.49 -9.88
N ARG A 195 -11.69 7.21 -9.83
CA ARG A 195 -12.59 6.07 -10.08
C ARG A 195 -13.61 5.79 -8.97
N GLY A 196 -13.28 5.97 -7.71
CA GLY A 196 -14.26 5.84 -6.62
C GLY A 196 -14.67 4.41 -6.29
N CYS A 197 -13.79 3.41 -6.49
CA CYS A 197 -14.01 2.05 -6.01
C CYS A 197 -14.24 2.05 -4.50
N ARG A 198 -15.34 1.42 -4.03
CA ARG A 198 -15.82 1.54 -2.63
C ARG A 198 -14.92 0.88 -1.59
N PHE A 199 -14.06 -0.04 -2.00
CA PHE A 199 -13.09 -0.72 -1.14
C PHE A 199 -11.73 -0.03 -1.09
N CYS A 200 -11.40 0.84 -2.05
CA CYS A 200 -10.05 1.30 -2.30
C CYS A 200 -9.67 2.49 -1.41
N GLN A 201 -8.86 2.25 -0.39
CA GLN A 201 -8.34 3.31 0.48
C GLN A 201 -7.48 4.31 -0.30
N ALA A 202 -6.56 3.83 -1.14
CA ALA A 202 -5.70 4.71 -1.94
C ALA A 202 -6.52 5.66 -2.84
N GLY A 203 -7.63 5.17 -3.44
CA GLY A 203 -8.54 5.98 -4.21
C GLY A 203 -9.25 7.09 -3.41
N MET A 204 -9.26 7.01 -2.08
CA MET A 204 -9.87 8.01 -1.19
C MET A 204 -8.82 8.93 -0.56
N ILE A 205 -7.78 8.37 0.03
CA ILE A 205 -6.81 9.15 0.80
C ILE A 205 -5.88 10.02 -0.07
N TYR A 206 -5.66 9.67 -1.34
CA TYR A 206 -4.81 10.45 -2.25
C TYR A 206 -5.57 11.43 -3.14
N ARG A 207 -6.87 11.68 -2.90
CA ARG A 207 -7.64 12.72 -3.59
C ARG A 207 -7.20 14.13 -3.19
N PRO A 208 -7.33 15.11 -4.12
CA PRO A 208 -7.83 15.04 -5.50
C PRO A 208 -6.82 14.46 -6.49
N LEU A 209 -7.26 14.20 -7.74
CA LEU A 209 -6.36 13.88 -8.84
C LEU A 209 -5.53 15.10 -9.21
N ARG A 210 -4.23 14.93 -9.35
CA ARG A 210 -3.28 15.94 -9.80
C ARG A 210 -2.25 15.29 -10.71
N GLU A 211 -1.97 15.92 -11.83
CA GLU A 211 -1.04 15.44 -12.84
C GLU A 211 0.23 16.28 -12.88
N ARG A 212 1.36 15.68 -13.21
CA ARG A 212 2.55 16.42 -13.62
C ARG A 212 2.46 16.79 -15.10
N SER A 213 2.96 17.95 -15.47
CA SER A 213 2.98 18.37 -16.86
C SER A 213 3.91 17.50 -17.70
N LEU A 214 3.55 17.30 -18.99
CA LEU A 214 4.35 16.52 -19.92
C LEU A 214 5.80 17.04 -20.03
N PRO A 215 6.07 18.36 -20.21
CA PRO A 215 7.44 18.85 -20.28
C PRO A 215 8.28 18.55 -19.03
N MET A 216 7.65 18.59 -17.82
CA MET A 216 8.35 18.23 -16.60
C MET A 216 8.71 16.75 -16.56
N LEU A 217 7.81 15.86 -16.99
CA LEU A 217 8.08 14.42 -17.02
C LEU A 217 9.18 14.07 -18.04
N GLU A 218 9.24 14.76 -19.17
CA GLU A 218 10.32 14.64 -20.15
C GLU A 218 11.68 15.02 -19.55
N GLU A 219 11.71 16.14 -18.82
CA GLU A 219 12.91 16.60 -18.12
C GLU A 219 13.35 15.64 -17.01
N LEU A 220 12.41 15.17 -16.18
CA LEU A 220 12.67 14.22 -15.10
C LEU A 220 13.16 12.86 -15.62
N ALA A 221 12.62 12.37 -16.75
CA ALA A 221 13.11 11.17 -17.39
C ALA A 221 14.59 11.33 -17.82
N ALA A 222 14.92 12.47 -18.46
CA ALA A 222 16.28 12.73 -18.88
C ALA A 222 17.26 12.83 -17.70
N LYS A 223 16.88 13.57 -16.65
CA LYS A 223 17.71 13.74 -15.44
C LYS A 223 17.86 12.42 -14.68
N GLY A 224 16.75 11.68 -14.49
CA GLY A 224 16.73 10.41 -13.75
C GLY A 224 17.61 9.36 -14.40
N ILE A 225 17.47 9.11 -15.70
CA ILE A 225 18.31 8.16 -16.45
C ILE A 225 19.79 8.59 -16.43
N LYS A 226 20.07 9.87 -16.64
CA LYS A 226 21.45 10.38 -16.58
C LYS A 226 22.06 10.23 -15.19
N GLY A 227 21.24 10.42 -14.14
CA GLY A 227 21.70 10.38 -12.74
C GLY A 227 21.92 8.97 -12.20
N THR A 228 21.16 7.97 -12.69
CA THR A 228 21.16 6.61 -12.15
C THR A 228 21.83 5.59 -13.07
N GLY A 229 21.71 5.77 -14.39
CA GLY A 229 22.13 4.76 -15.37
C GLY A 229 21.20 3.55 -15.46
N ASN A 230 19.98 3.62 -14.91
CA ASN A 230 19.00 2.53 -15.01
C ASN A 230 18.65 2.23 -16.47
N ASP A 231 18.34 0.96 -16.75
CA ASP A 231 17.92 0.46 -18.05
C ASP A 231 16.39 0.31 -18.20
N GLU A 232 15.64 0.78 -17.21
CA GLU A 232 14.18 0.79 -17.20
C GLU A 232 13.62 2.11 -16.66
N ILE A 233 12.59 2.66 -17.35
CA ILE A 233 11.74 3.74 -16.85
C ILE A 233 10.37 3.15 -16.51
N SER A 234 9.89 3.39 -15.30
CA SER A 234 8.56 2.94 -14.85
C SER A 234 7.67 4.13 -14.51
N LEU A 235 6.49 4.20 -15.11
CA LEU A 235 5.50 5.22 -14.76
C LEU A 235 4.79 4.81 -13.46
N SER A 236 4.66 5.74 -12.52
CA SER A 236 4.01 5.51 -11.23
C SER A 236 2.75 6.33 -11.09
N SER A 237 1.63 5.64 -10.81
CA SER A 237 0.34 6.23 -10.46
C SER A 237 -0.62 5.16 -9.93
N LEU A 238 -1.78 5.57 -9.40
CA LEU A 238 -2.87 4.66 -9.05
C LEU A 238 -3.67 4.17 -10.28
N SER A 239 -3.58 4.86 -11.40
CA SER A 239 -4.25 4.51 -12.66
C SER A 239 -3.55 5.21 -13.83
N SER A 240 -2.51 4.58 -14.37
CA SER A 240 -1.68 5.18 -15.44
C SER A 240 -2.49 5.47 -16.71
N SER A 241 -3.50 4.66 -16.98
CA SER A 241 -4.40 4.87 -18.12
C SER A 241 -5.25 6.14 -18.06
N ASP A 242 -5.40 6.73 -16.88
CA ASP A 242 -6.19 7.93 -16.67
C ASP A 242 -5.36 9.23 -16.78
N TYR A 243 -4.04 9.12 -17.01
CA TYR A 243 -3.18 10.29 -17.23
C TYR A 243 -3.50 10.93 -18.59
N SER A 244 -3.79 12.26 -18.58
CA SER A 244 -4.31 12.98 -19.75
C SER A 244 -3.41 12.94 -20.97
N HIS A 245 -2.09 12.84 -20.79
CA HIS A 245 -1.07 12.88 -21.85
C HIS A 245 -0.30 11.55 -21.97
N LEU A 246 -0.94 10.42 -21.60
CA LEU A 246 -0.25 9.12 -21.64
C LEU A 246 0.30 8.75 -23.03
N PRO A 247 -0.45 8.91 -24.14
CA PRO A 247 0.06 8.59 -25.48
C PRO A 247 1.28 9.43 -25.88
N GLU A 248 1.24 10.73 -25.59
CA GLU A 248 2.33 11.67 -25.91
C GLU A 248 3.59 11.33 -25.10
N LEU A 249 3.43 11.06 -23.81
CA LEU A 249 4.53 10.66 -22.92
C LEU A 249 5.14 9.34 -23.40
N CYS A 250 4.34 8.34 -23.73
CA CYS A 250 4.82 7.07 -24.22
C CYS A 250 5.60 7.22 -25.52
N ASN A 251 5.09 8.00 -26.49
CA ASN A 251 5.79 8.26 -27.74
C ASN A 251 7.14 8.95 -27.48
N TYR A 252 7.17 9.98 -26.64
CA TYR A 252 8.41 10.67 -26.27
C TYR A 252 9.44 9.70 -25.66
N LEU A 253 9.02 8.86 -24.71
CA LEU A 253 9.91 7.90 -24.06
C LEU A 253 10.45 6.85 -25.05
N ILE A 254 9.60 6.35 -25.94
CA ILE A 254 10.00 5.40 -26.98
C ILE A 254 11.04 6.01 -27.92
N ASP A 255 10.76 7.19 -28.46
CA ASP A 255 11.61 7.86 -29.44
C ASP A 255 13.00 8.20 -28.87
N ASN A 256 13.08 8.57 -27.59
CA ASN A 256 14.32 9.01 -26.96
C ASN A 256 15.14 7.91 -26.27
N TYR A 257 14.49 6.79 -25.87
CA TYR A 257 15.14 5.80 -24.99
C TYR A 257 15.20 4.39 -25.56
N ARG A 258 14.31 4.01 -26.49
CA ARG A 258 14.33 2.66 -27.10
C ARG A 258 15.65 2.34 -27.81
N SER A 259 16.20 3.28 -28.58
CA SER A 259 17.48 3.10 -29.26
C SER A 259 18.67 2.94 -28.29
N LYS A 260 18.50 3.29 -27.03
CA LYS A 260 19.48 3.16 -25.95
C LYS A 260 19.29 1.88 -25.13
N ASN A 261 18.39 0.96 -25.56
CA ASN A 261 18.01 -0.25 -24.85
C ASN A 261 17.43 0.01 -23.44
N ILE A 262 16.75 1.14 -23.23
CA ILE A 262 16.04 1.46 -21.98
C ILE A 262 14.58 1.01 -22.15
N ASN A 263 14.13 0.13 -21.27
CA ASN A 263 12.78 -0.39 -21.24
C ASN A 263 11.79 0.62 -20.65
N ILE A 264 10.54 0.54 -21.09
CA ILE A 264 9.45 1.35 -20.53
C ILE A 264 8.44 0.41 -19.90
N ALA A 265 8.20 0.56 -18.58
CA ALA A 265 7.20 -0.19 -17.83
C ALA A 265 5.99 0.68 -17.53
N LEU A 266 4.81 0.16 -17.84
CA LEU A 266 3.51 0.79 -17.60
C LEU A 266 2.73 -0.05 -16.57
N PRO A 267 3.00 0.10 -15.29
CA PRO A 267 2.19 -0.55 -14.25
C PRO A 267 0.82 0.13 -14.14
N SER A 268 -0.13 -0.55 -13.51
CA SER A 268 -1.47 0.00 -13.22
C SER A 268 -2.29 0.41 -14.44
N LEU A 269 -2.11 -0.29 -15.58
CA LEU A 269 -2.98 -0.14 -16.73
C LEU A 269 -4.35 -0.74 -16.46
N ARG A 270 -5.38 0.01 -16.81
CA ARG A 270 -6.76 -0.49 -16.80
C ARG A 270 -7.09 -1.15 -18.13
N ILE A 271 -7.92 -2.19 -18.06
CA ILE A 271 -8.32 -2.95 -19.24
C ILE A 271 -9.22 -2.14 -20.20
N ASP A 272 -10.01 -1.19 -19.66
CA ASP A 272 -10.92 -0.31 -20.43
C ASP A 272 -10.18 0.78 -21.23
N ALA A 273 -8.94 1.10 -20.85
CA ALA A 273 -8.10 2.04 -21.55
C ALA A 273 -6.92 1.34 -22.29
N PHE A 274 -7.04 0.02 -22.46
CA PHE A 274 -6.02 -0.75 -23.14
C PHE A 274 -5.99 -0.39 -24.63
N SER A 275 -4.94 0.31 -25.05
CA SER A 275 -4.68 0.63 -26.44
C SER A 275 -3.54 -0.25 -26.96
N LEU A 276 -3.85 -1.14 -27.90
CA LEU A 276 -2.85 -1.96 -28.61
C LEU A 276 -1.75 -1.10 -29.22
N ASP A 277 -2.11 0.08 -29.71
CA ASP A 277 -1.17 0.97 -30.38
C ASP A 277 -0.09 1.48 -29.42
N VAL A 278 -0.45 1.86 -28.21
CA VAL A 278 0.50 2.24 -27.16
C VAL A 278 1.30 1.04 -26.67
N MET A 279 0.62 -0.08 -26.41
CA MET A 279 1.27 -1.26 -25.84
C MET A 279 2.20 -1.97 -26.83
N SER A 280 1.84 -2.04 -28.12
CA SER A 280 2.70 -2.64 -29.15
C SER A 280 4.00 -1.86 -29.32
N LYS A 281 3.94 -0.54 -29.20
CA LYS A 281 5.13 0.33 -29.28
C LYS A 281 6.04 0.20 -28.06
N VAL A 282 5.46 0.02 -26.86
CA VAL A 282 6.20 -0.05 -25.59
C VAL A 282 6.86 -1.43 -25.39
N GLN A 283 6.22 -2.52 -25.82
CA GLN A 283 6.63 -3.89 -25.45
C GLN A 283 7.35 -4.70 -26.53
N ASP A 284 7.90 -4.09 -27.56
CA ASP A 284 8.64 -4.83 -28.61
C ASP A 284 9.88 -5.59 -28.09
N VAL A 285 10.34 -5.32 -26.86
CA VAL A 285 11.58 -5.90 -26.30
C VAL A 285 11.31 -7.15 -25.46
N ARG A 286 10.22 -7.24 -24.71
CA ARG A 286 9.86 -8.42 -23.89
C ARG A 286 8.37 -8.44 -23.55
N LYS A 287 7.61 -9.38 -24.11
CA LYS A 287 6.20 -9.60 -23.75
C LYS A 287 6.10 -10.27 -22.36
N SER A 288 5.92 -9.48 -21.33
CA SER A 288 5.57 -9.96 -19.99
C SER A 288 4.08 -10.34 -19.91
N SER A 289 3.64 -10.95 -18.79
CA SER A 289 2.21 -11.19 -18.57
C SER A 289 1.46 -9.85 -18.44
N LEU A 290 0.27 -9.75 -19.04
CA LEU A 290 -0.64 -8.63 -18.77
C LEU A 290 -1.42 -8.90 -17.50
N THR A 291 -1.59 -7.86 -16.70
CA THR A 291 -2.32 -7.94 -15.45
C THR A 291 -3.53 -7.00 -15.50
N PHE A 292 -4.69 -7.55 -15.21
CA PHE A 292 -5.95 -6.82 -15.11
C PHE A 292 -6.59 -7.05 -13.74
N ALA A 293 -7.33 -6.07 -13.26
CA ALA A 293 -8.00 -6.12 -11.97
C ALA A 293 -9.52 -5.94 -12.11
N PRO A 294 -10.26 -6.99 -12.51
CA PRO A 294 -11.72 -6.96 -12.48
C PRO A 294 -12.29 -6.78 -11.08
N GLU A 295 -11.60 -7.25 -10.06
CA GLU A 295 -11.89 -7.28 -8.63
C GLU A 295 -13.05 -8.20 -8.24
N ALA A 296 -14.04 -8.42 -9.13
CA ALA A 296 -15.18 -9.31 -8.88
C ALA A 296 -15.55 -10.12 -10.12
N GLY A 297 -16.04 -11.35 -9.91
CA GLY A 297 -16.37 -12.30 -10.97
C GLY A 297 -17.61 -11.92 -11.76
N THR A 298 -18.63 -11.33 -11.12
CA THR A 298 -19.90 -10.98 -11.75
C THR A 298 -20.03 -9.48 -11.99
N GLN A 299 -20.88 -9.11 -12.97
CA GLN A 299 -21.21 -7.69 -13.20
C GLN A 299 -21.88 -7.07 -11.99
N ARG A 300 -22.81 -7.80 -11.35
CA ARG A 300 -23.47 -7.35 -10.12
C ARG A 300 -22.47 -6.90 -9.06
N MET A 301 -21.46 -7.73 -8.78
CA MET A 301 -20.47 -7.38 -7.77
C MET A 301 -19.53 -6.24 -8.22
N ARG A 302 -19.17 -6.17 -9.50
CA ARG A 302 -18.43 -5.01 -10.03
C ARG A 302 -19.19 -3.70 -9.83
N ASP A 303 -20.53 -3.74 -9.98
CA ASP A 303 -21.39 -2.57 -9.74
C ASP A 303 -21.50 -2.26 -8.23
N VAL A 304 -21.63 -3.27 -7.37
CA VAL A 304 -21.61 -3.10 -5.90
C VAL A 304 -20.34 -2.41 -5.42
N ILE A 305 -19.18 -2.82 -5.93
CA ILE A 305 -17.90 -2.20 -5.55
C ILE A 305 -17.58 -0.90 -6.33
N ASN A 306 -18.46 -0.48 -7.23
CA ASN A 306 -18.26 0.69 -8.12
C ASN A 306 -16.97 0.62 -8.93
N LYS A 307 -16.66 -0.57 -9.51
CA LYS A 307 -15.44 -0.75 -10.31
C LYS A 307 -15.54 -0.06 -11.67
N GLY A 308 -16.75 0.11 -12.22
CA GLY A 308 -16.98 0.76 -13.51
C GLY A 308 -16.38 -0.01 -14.70
N LEU A 309 -16.36 -1.35 -14.62
CA LEU A 309 -15.92 -2.25 -15.69
C LEU A 309 -17.04 -3.21 -16.07
N THR A 310 -17.37 -3.29 -17.36
CA THR A 310 -18.31 -4.31 -17.85
C THR A 310 -17.56 -5.59 -18.27
N GLU A 311 -18.30 -6.70 -18.35
CA GLU A 311 -17.74 -7.97 -18.81
C GLU A 311 -17.25 -7.84 -20.26
N GLU A 312 -17.99 -7.14 -21.13
CA GLU A 312 -17.61 -6.92 -22.52
C GLU A 312 -16.26 -6.20 -22.65
N VAL A 313 -16.05 -5.17 -21.83
CA VAL A 313 -14.79 -4.42 -21.79
C VAL A 313 -13.62 -5.33 -21.36
N ILE A 314 -13.84 -6.19 -20.36
CA ILE A 314 -12.82 -7.13 -19.88
C ILE A 314 -12.48 -8.15 -20.97
N LEU A 315 -13.48 -8.74 -21.60
CA LEU A 315 -13.30 -9.71 -22.67
C LEU A 315 -12.64 -9.08 -23.89
N HIS A 316 -13.07 -7.88 -24.28
CA HIS A 316 -12.47 -7.14 -25.40
C HIS A 316 -10.98 -6.84 -25.15
N GLY A 317 -10.63 -6.30 -24.00
CA GLY A 317 -9.26 -5.98 -23.65
C GLY A 317 -8.35 -7.22 -23.63
N ALA A 318 -8.86 -8.36 -23.12
CA ALA A 318 -8.12 -9.62 -23.15
C ALA A 318 -7.90 -10.13 -24.59
N MET A 319 -8.91 -10.00 -25.46
CA MET A 319 -8.82 -10.39 -26.86
C MET A 319 -7.80 -9.54 -27.63
N GLU A 320 -7.83 -8.23 -27.43
CA GLU A 320 -6.86 -7.33 -28.03
C GLU A 320 -5.43 -7.66 -27.57
N ALA A 321 -5.26 -8.02 -26.29
CA ALA A 321 -3.98 -8.50 -25.81
C ALA A 321 -3.50 -9.77 -26.55
N PHE A 322 -4.38 -10.74 -26.74
CA PHE A 322 -4.03 -11.97 -27.46
C PHE A 322 -3.71 -11.71 -28.94
N LYS A 323 -4.46 -10.84 -29.64
CA LYS A 323 -4.12 -10.39 -31.01
C LYS A 323 -2.75 -9.73 -31.05
N GLY A 324 -2.38 -8.96 -30.02
CA GLY A 324 -1.06 -8.38 -29.85
C GLY A 324 0.04 -9.40 -29.54
N GLY A 325 -0.30 -10.70 -29.42
CA GLY A 325 0.64 -11.81 -29.21
C GLY A 325 1.00 -12.10 -27.75
N TRP A 326 0.25 -11.58 -26.77
CA TRP A 326 0.36 -12.03 -25.39
C TRP A 326 -0.27 -13.43 -25.25
N SER A 327 0.34 -14.27 -24.44
CA SER A 327 -0.16 -15.62 -24.14
C SER A 327 -0.47 -15.83 -22.66
N LYS A 328 -0.20 -14.82 -21.82
CA LYS A 328 -0.43 -14.90 -20.37
C LYS A 328 -1.22 -13.68 -19.92
N VAL A 329 -2.36 -13.93 -19.27
CA VAL A 329 -3.19 -12.92 -18.62
C VAL A 329 -3.31 -13.27 -17.15
N LYS A 330 -3.08 -12.28 -16.29
CA LYS A 330 -3.26 -12.38 -14.83
C LYS A 330 -4.42 -11.51 -14.42
N LEU A 331 -5.35 -12.08 -13.66
CA LEU A 331 -6.54 -11.39 -13.16
C LEU A 331 -6.47 -11.29 -11.64
N TYR A 332 -6.75 -10.10 -11.11
CA TYR A 332 -6.87 -9.90 -9.68
C TYR A 332 -8.35 -9.79 -9.28
N PHE A 333 -8.68 -10.48 -8.19
CA PHE A 333 -10.01 -10.51 -7.61
C PHE A 333 -9.97 -10.30 -6.11
N MET A 334 -11.15 -10.02 -5.55
CA MET A 334 -11.40 -9.92 -4.12
C MET A 334 -12.56 -10.83 -3.75
N MET A 335 -12.48 -11.50 -2.59
CA MET A 335 -13.54 -12.35 -2.02
C MET A 335 -13.91 -11.84 -0.63
N GLY A 336 -15.14 -12.13 -0.19
CA GLY A 336 -15.66 -11.63 1.09
C GLY A 336 -16.18 -10.19 0.99
N LEU A 337 -16.52 -9.73 -0.21
CA LEU A 337 -17.08 -8.40 -0.43
C LEU A 337 -18.51 -8.28 0.16
N PRO A 338 -18.91 -7.08 0.61
CA PRO A 338 -20.25 -6.85 1.10
C PRO A 338 -21.32 -7.30 0.09
N THR A 339 -22.33 -8.05 0.56
CA THR A 339 -23.44 -8.64 -0.24
C THR A 339 -23.03 -9.73 -1.25
N GLU A 340 -21.81 -10.24 -1.19
CA GLU A 340 -21.32 -11.31 -2.06
C GLU A 340 -22.08 -12.62 -1.84
N THR A 341 -22.42 -13.29 -2.93
CA THR A 341 -23.08 -14.60 -2.93
C THR A 341 -22.15 -15.67 -3.47
N GLU A 342 -22.49 -16.95 -3.28
CA GLU A 342 -21.75 -18.08 -3.85
C GLU A 342 -21.65 -17.99 -5.38
N GLU A 343 -22.69 -17.50 -6.04
CA GLU A 343 -22.71 -17.31 -7.49
C GLU A 343 -21.71 -16.22 -7.94
N ASP A 344 -21.54 -15.20 -7.13
CA ASP A 344 -20.57 -14.13 -7.42
C ASP A 344 -19.12 -14.63 -7.35
N ILE A 345 -18.80 -15.45 -6.35
CA ILE A 345 -17.43 -16.01 -6.22
C ILE A 345 -17.16 -17.06 -7.29
N LYS A 346 -18.14 -17.92 -7.66
CA LYS A 346 -18.01 -18.82 -8.82
C LYS A 346 -17.83 -18.07 -10.13
N GLY A 347 -18.40 -16.88 -10.24
CA GLY A 347 -18.20 -15.96 -11.36
C GLY A 347 -16.74 -15.65 -11.66
N ILE A 348 -15.83 -15.77 -10.69
CA ILE A 348 -14.37 -15.62 -10.89
C ILE A 348 -13.86 -16.67 -11.87
N ALA A 349 -14.22 -17.94 -11.65
CA ALA A 349 -13.85 -19.03 -12.56
C ALA A 349 -14.52 -18.90 -13.93
N HIS A 350 -15.80 -18.51 -13.95
CA HIS A 350 -16.55 -18.31 -15.18
C HIS A 350 -15.98 -17.19 -16.05
N LEU A 351 -15.54 -16.07 -15.46
CA LEU A 351 -14.91 -14.99 -16.21
C LEU A 351 -13.56 -15.43 -16.80
N ALA A 352 -12.75 -16.15 -16.03
CA ALA A 352 -11.49 -16.71 -16.52
C ALA A 352 -11.71 -17.71 -17.67
N GLU A 353 -12.72 -18.56 -17.56
CA GLU A 353 -13.13 -19.50 -18.61
C GLU A 353 -13.61 -18.79 -19.88
N LYS A 354 -14.46 -17.75 -19.77
CA LYS A 354 -14.90 -16.95 -20.92
C LYS A 354 -13.71 -16.34 -21.69
N ILE A 355 -12.71 -15.84 -20.97
CA ILE A 355 -11.48 -15.33 -21.59
C ILE A 355 -10.75 -16.44 -22.37
N ALA A 356 -10.64 -17.65 -21.78
CA ALA A 356 -10.00 -18.78 -22.45
C ALA A 356 -10.81 -19.27 -23.65
N MET A 357 -12.14 -19.38 -23.51
CA MET A 357 -13.03 -19.75 -24.63
C MET A 357 -12.91 -18.77 -25.80
N ASN A 358 -12.93 -17.47 -25.53
CA ASN A 358 -12.78 -16.44 -26.55
C ASN A 358 -11.45 -16.61 -27.32
N TYR A 359 -10.33 -16.84 -26.60
CA TYR A 359 -9.07 -17.09 -27.26
C TYR A 359 -9.10 -18.30 -28.18
N TYR A 360 -9.62 -19.44 -27.72
CA TYR A 360 -9.68 -20.65 -28.52
C TYR A 360 -10.68 -20.57 -29.69
N SER A 361 -11.60 -19.59 -29.66
CA SER A 361 -12.52 -19.28 -30.74
C SER A 361 -11.98 -18.28 -31.77
N MET A 362 -10.80 -17.69 -31.54
CA MET A 362 -10.17 -16.76 -32.51
C MET A 362 -9.70 -17.48 -33.77
N ASP A 363 -9.49 -16.71 -34.84
CA ASP A 363 -8.84 -17.21 -36.07
C ASP A 363 -7.44 -17.76 -35.77
N ALA A 364 -7.05 -18.76 -36.51
CA ALA A 364 -5.80 -19.50 -36.29
C ALA A 364 -4.54 -18.62 -36.34
N GLU A 365 -4.57 -17.54 -37.08
CA GLU A 365 -3.47 -16.57 -37.22
C GLU A 365 -3.15 -15.85 -35.92
N TYR A 366 -4.14 -15.65 -35.04
CA TYR A 366 -3.98 -14.99 -33.73
C TYR A 366 -3.71 -15.98 -32.57
N ARG A 367 -3.76 -17.29 -32.83
CA ARG A 367 -3.55 -18.32 -31.80
C ARG A 367 -2.09 -18.78 -31.76
N HIS A 368 -1.31 -18.26 -30.84
CA HIS A 368 0.11 -18.58 -30.67
C HIS A 368 0.33 -19.66 -29.60
N GLY A 369 -0.30 -20.84 -29.77
CA GLY A 369 -0.17 -21.96 -28.86
C GLY A 369 -1.15 -21.91 -27.67
N ARG A 370 -0.73 -22.44 -26.51
CA ARG A 370 -1.56 -22.50 -25.31
C ARG A 370 -1.45 -21.20 -24.52
N ILE A 371 -2.60 -20.68 -24.09
CA ILE A 371 -2.62 -19.54 -23.17
C ILE A 371 -2.57 -19.98 -21.69
N SER A 372 -2.30 -19.00 -20.84
CA SER A 372 -2.43 -19.11 -19.39
C SER A 372 -3.24 -17.94 -18.86
N VAL A 373 -4.39 -18.24 -18.26
CA VAL A 373 -5.21 -17.26 -17.53
C VAL A 373 -5.10 -17.58 -16.05
N GLY A 374 -4.36 -16.76 -15.32
CA GLY A 374 -4.16 -16.91 -13.88
C GLY A 374 -5.05 -15.94 -13.10
N ALA A 375 -5.89 -16.46 -12.21
CA ALA A 375 -6.62 -15.65 -11.25
C ALA A 375 -5.91 -15.67 -9.90
N SER A 376 -5.79 -14.50 -9.28
CA SER A 376 -5.29 -14.34 -7.91
C SER A 376 -6.30 -13.55 -7.10
N ALA A 377 -6.77 -14.08 -5.99
CA ALA A 377 -7.73 -13.40 -5.13
C ALA A 377 -7.09 -13.03 -3.79
N SER A 378 -7.36 -11.80 -3.34
CA SER A 378 -7.21 -11.36 -1.97
C SER A 378 -8.56 -11.43 -1.26
N PHE A 379 -8.55 -11.35 0.06
CA PHE A 379 -9.77 -11.20 0.82
C PHE A 379 -10.02 -9.72 1.15
N PHE A 380 -11.29 -9.37 1.30
CA PHE A 380 -11.71 -8.01 1.57
C PHE A 380 -11.34 -7.59 3.00
N VAL A 381 -10.69 -6.43 3.10
CA VAL A 381 -10.43 -5.73 4.37
C VAL A 381 -11.09 -4.35 4.30
N PRO A 382 -12.00 -4.01 5.24
CA PRO A 382 -12.64 -2.71 5.28
C PRO A 382 -11.66 -1.66 5.82
N LYS A 383 -10.96 -0.99 4.92
CA LYS A 383 -9.97 0.04 5.27
C LYS A 383 -10.62 1.37 5.68
N PRO A 384 -10.01 2.11 6.62
CA PRO A 384 -10.48 3.43 7.03
C PRO A 384 -10.64 4.40 5.85
N PHE A 385 -11.59 5.33 5.96
CA PHE A 385 -11.94 6.35 4.96
C PHE A 385 -12.52 5.83 3.65
N THR A 386 -12.79 4.53 3.53
CA THR A 386 -13.49 3.98 2.37
C THR A 386 -15.00 3.94 2.60
N PRO A 387 -15.84 3.96 1.55
CA PRO A 387 -17.27 3.72 1.70
C PRO A 387 -17.63 2.40 2.41
N PHE A 388 -16.76 1.39 2.31
CA PHE A 388 -16.94 0.10 2.97
C PHE A 388 -16.28 -0.02 4.35
N GLN A 389 -15.76 1.06 4.92
CA GLN A 389 -15.06 1.02 6.21
C GLN A 389 -15.88 0.43 7.39
N TRP A 390 -17.21 0.47 7.29
CA TRP A 390 -18.13 -0.05 8.32
C TRP A 390 -18.72 -1.42 7.97
N ALA A 391 -18.32 -2.02 6.86
CA ALA A 391 -18.74 -3.37 6.52
C ALA A 391 -18.06 -4.38 7.45
N SER A 392 -18.76 -5.47 7.78
CA SER A 392 -18.17 -6.60 8.47
C SER A 392 -17.21 -7.36 7.56
N MET A 393 -16.22 -8.00 8.14
CA MET A 393 -15.35 -8.96 7.48
C MET A 393 -15.94 -10.38 7.61
N CYS A 394 -15.49 -11.26 6.75
CA CYS A 394 -15.69 -12.69 6.97
C CYS A 394 -14.70 -13.21 8.02
N GLU A 395 -15.07 -14.27 8.70
CA GLU A 395 -14.18 -15.02 9.56
C GLU A 395 -13.22 -15.92 8.75
N GLU A 396 -12.18 -16.42 9.39
CA GLU A 396 -11.16 -17.26 8.76
C GLU A 396 -11.76 -18.44 7.99
N ASP A 397 -12.66 -19.20 8.63
CA ASP A 397 -13.27 -20.40 8.02
C ASP A 397 -14.22 -20.06 6.86
N GLU A 398 -14.88 -18.92 6.92
CA GLU A 398 -15.70 -18.44 5.79
C GLU A 398 -14.83 -18.05 4.59
N TYR A 399 -13.72 -17.35 4.81
CA TYR A 399 -12.76 -17.04 3.75
C TYR A 399 -12.19 -18.31 3.09
N LYS A 400 -11.81 -19.31 3.90
CA LYS A 400 -11.33 -20.58 3.39
C LYS A 400 -12.39 -21.32 2.58
N THR A 401 -13.63 -21.34 3.08
CA THR A 401 -14.76 -21.96 2.38
C THR A 401 -14.99 -21.32 1.02
N LYS A 402 -15.03 -19.97 0.96
CA LYS A 402 -15.15 -19.22 -0.30
C LYS A 402 -14.02 -19.57 -1.28
N ALA A 403 -12.77 -19.60 -0.82
CA ALA A 403 -11.62 -19.93 -1.65
C ALA A 403 -11.68 -21.37 -2.21
N HIS A 404 -12.14 -22.32 -1.41
CA HIS A 404 -12.33 -23.70 -1.86
C HIS A 404 -13.43 -23.82 -2.90
N ILE A 405 -14.57 -23.15 -2.72
CA ILE A 405 -15.67 -23.10 -3.72
C ILE A 405 -15.13 -22.61 -5.07
N VAL A 406 -14.39 -21.51 -5.09
CA VAL A 406 -13.78 -20.97 -6.31
C VAL A 406 -12.79 -21.97 -6.92
N ASN A 407 -11.90 -22.54 -6.11
CA ASN A 407 -10.90 -23.49 -6.58
C ASN A 407 -11.51 -24.74 -7.21
N ASP A 408 -12.61 -25.25 -6.63
CA ASP A 408 -13.32 -26.41 -7.17
C ASP A 408 -14.08 -26.03 -8.46
N GLU A 409 -14.63 -24.82 -8.54
CA GLU A 409 -15.24 -24.31 -9.76
C GLU A 409 -14.21 -24.20 -10.91
N PHE A 410 -12.96 -23.78 -10.63
CA PHE A 410 -11.88 -23.77 -11.64
C PHE A 410 -11.57 -25.15 -12.21
N LYS A 411 -11.63 -26.21 -11.38
CA LYS A 411 -11.31 -27.60 -11.78
C LYS A 411 -12.31 -28.19 -12.78
N ILE A 412 -13.58 -27.76 -12.72
CA ILE A 412 -14.64 -28.28 -13.58
C ILE A 412 -14.80 -27.51 -14.89
N GLN A 413 -14.11 -26.36 -15.07
CA GLN A 413 -14.18 -25.59 -16.31
C GLN A 413 -13.62 -26.38 -17.50
N HIS A 414 -14.17 -26.14 -18.70
CA HIS A 414 -13.77 -26.86 -19.93
C HIS A 414 -12.27 -26.65 -20.23
N ASN A 415 -11.78 -25.41 -20.11
CA ASN A 415 -10.38 -25.06 -20.37
C ASN A 415 -9.53 -25.07 -19.09
N HIS A 416 -9.90 -25.81 -18.05
CA HIS A 416 -9.22 -25.85 -16.74
C HIS A 416 -7.69 -25.98 -16.82
N ARG A 417 -7.16 -26.67 -17.86
CA ARG A 417 -5.71 -26.81 -18.07
C ARG A 417 -5.00 -25.49 -18.42
N SER A 418 -5.73 -24.50 -18.92
CA SER A 418 -5.23 -23.16 -19.24
C SER A 418 -5.47 -22.15 -18.11
N LEU A 419 -6.22 -22.56 -17.08
CA LEU A 419 -6.61 -21.73 -15.96
C LEU A 419 -5.79 -22.09 -14.71
N SER A 420 -5.59 -21.11 -13.83
CA SER A 420 -5.02 -21.33 -12.50
C SER A 420 -5.62 -20.34 -11.51
N PHE A 421 -5.77 -20.78 -10.26
CA PHE A 421 -6.28 -19.97 -9.18
C PHE A 421 -5.36 -20.02 -7.97
N LYS A 422 -5.14 -18.86 -7.35
CA LYS A 422 -4.40 -18.70 -6.09
C LYS A 422 -5.13 -17.68 -5.23
N TRP A 423 -5.00 -17.82 -3.92
CA TRP A 423 -5.55 -16.85 -2.96
C TRP A 423 -4.57 -16.57 -1.83
N HIS A 424 -4.81 -15.46 -1.14
CA HIS A 424 -4.03 -15.04 0.02
C HIS A 424 -4.44 -15.82 1.27
N ASP A 425 -3.63 -15.74 2.31
CA ASP A 425 -3.92 -16.39 3.58
C ASP A 425 -5.04 -15.66 4.33
N ALA A 426 -5.99 -16.45 4.90
CA ALA A 426 -7.15 -15.90 5.61
C ALA A 426 -6.78 -15.31 6.98
N LYS A 427 -5.87 -15.97 7.72
CA LYS A 427 -5.41 -15.53 9.03
C LYS A 427 -4.71 -14.17 8.96
N THR A 428 -3.83 -13.99 7.94
CA THR A 428 -3.18 -12.71 7.65
C THR A 428 -4.22 -11.62 7.39
N THR A 429 -5.29 -11.93 6.64
CA THR A 429 -6.36 -10.97 6.34
C THR A 429 -7.14 -10.55 7.59
N VAL A 430 -7.46 -11.49 8.46
CA VAL A 430 -8.17 -11.18 9.73
C VAL A 430 -7.32 -10.25 10.58
N LEU A 431 -6.03 -10.57 10.77
CA LEU A 431 -5.14 -9.70 11.54
C LEU A 431 -4.96 -8.32 10.90
N GLU A 432 -4.81 -8.26 9.57
CA GLU A 432 -4.76 -6.98 8.85
C GLU A 432 -6.00 -6.12 9.14
N GLY A 433 -7.20 -6.73 9.17
CA GLY A 433 -8.44 -6.05 9.51
C GLY A 433 -8.47 -5.51 10.92
N ILE A 434 -8.05 -6.32 11.90
CA ILE A 434 -7.92 -5.91 13.31
C ILE A 434 -7.00 -4.68 13.43
N LEU A 435 -5.83 -4.73 12.82
CA LEU A 435 -4.85 -3.65 12.89
C LEU A 435 -5.32 -2.39 12.14
N ALA A 436 -5.95 -2.54 10.97
CA ALA A 436 -6.43 -1.42 10.17
C ALA A 436 -7.58 -0.66 10.84
N ARG A 437 -8.44 -1.35 11.59
CA ARG A 437 -9.63 -0.80 12.28
C ARG A 437 -9.41 -0.59 13.78
N GLY A 438 -8.27 -1.03 14.30
CA GLY A 438 -7.91 -0.98 15.69
C GLY A 438 -7.96 0.43 16.30
N ASP A 439 -8.25 0.49 17.55
CA ASP A 439 -8.12 1.70 18.37
C ASP A 439 -6.84 1.65 19.23
N ARG A 440 -6.68 2.61 20.13
CA ARG A 440 -5.47 2.74 20.96
C ARG A 440 -5.17 1.52 21.83
N ARG A 441 -6.19 0.75 22.22
CA ARG A 441 -6.03 -0.48 23.04
C ARG A 441 -5.21 -1.55 22.30
N ILE A 442 -5.28 -1.60 20.96
CA ILE A 442 -4.49 -2.51 20.15
C ILE A 442 -2.98 -2.28 20.30
N GLY A 443 -2.57 -1.06 20.67
CA GLY A 443 -1.15 -0.77 20.91
C GLY A 443 -0.55 -1.68 21.97
N LYS A 444 -1.27 -1.97 23.06
CA LYS A 444 -0.79 -2.89 24.07
C LYS A 444 -0.65 -4.32 23.54
N VAL A 445 -1.58 -4.77 22.72
CA VAL A 445 -1.50 -6.09 22.05
C VAL A 445 -0.26 -6.17 21.15
N ILE A 446 -0.02 -5.15 20.31
CA ILE A 446 1.16 -5.06 19.46
C ILE A 446 2.46 -5.16 20.28
N TYR A 447 2.52 -4.49 21.43
CA TYR A 447 3.69 -4.56 22.30
C TYR A 447 3.86 -5.96 22.92
N ASP A 448 2.79 -6.55 23.42
CA ASP A 448 2.84 -7.85 24.11
C ASP A 448 3.22 -8.98 23.12
N VAL A 449 2.66 -8.98 21.88
CA VAL A 449 3.05 -9.97 20.85
C VAL A 449 4.50 -9.76 20.39
N TYR A 450 4.96 -8.50 20.29
CA TYR A 450 6.36 -8.21 20.03
C TYR A 450 7.26 -8.83 21.12
N LYS A 451 6.88 -8.72 22.38
CA LYS A 451 7.60 -9.33 23.52
C LYS A 451 7.56 -10.87 23.50
N LYS A 452 6.52 -11.48 22.91
CA LYS A 452 6.43 -12.92 22.65
C LYS A 452 7.33 -13.35 21.47
N GLY A 453 7.86 -12.41 20.68
CA GLY A 453 8.76 -12.65 19.56
C GLY A 453 8.11 -12.60 18.17
N CYS A 454 6.86 -12.14 18.07
CA CYS A 454 6.21 -11.91 16.79
C CYS A 454 6.83 -10.70 16.12
N ILE A 455 7.66 -10.97 15.12
CA ILE A 455 8.32 -9.99 14.27
C ILE A 455 8.23 -10.54 12.84
N TYR A 456 8.13 -9.68 11.84
CA TYR A 456 8.00 -10.08 10.43
C TYR A 456 6.67 -10.76 10.08
N ASP A 457 5.57 -10.35 10.70
CA ASP A 457 4.23 -10.91 10.50
C ASP A 457 3.74 -10.84 9.02
N ALA A 458 4.36 -9.98 8.20
CA ALA A 458 4.10 -9.92 6.77
C ALA A 458 4.68 -11.11 5.97
N TRP A 459 5.49 -11.98 6.59
CA TRP A 459 6.07 -13.18 5.99
C TRP A 459 5.50 -14.44 6.62
N THR A 460 4.94 -15.30 5.80
CA THR A 460 4.20 -16.49 6.23
C THR A 460 5.01 -17.41 7.16
N GLU A 461 6.32 -17.51 6.95
CA GLU A 461 7.22 -18.35 7.75
C GLU A 461 7.46 -17.83 9.18
N PHE A 462 7.16 -16.55 9.44
CA PHE A 462 7.33 -15.91 10.76
C PHE A 462 6.01 -15.55 11.40
N PHE A 463 4.92 -15.62 10.65
CA PHE A 463 3.60 -15.23 11.12
C PHE A 463 3.03 -16.24 12.10
N ASN A 464 2.75 -15.83 13.32
CA ASN A 464 2.10 -16.63 14.36
C ASN A 464 0.75 -16.05 14.76
N TYR A 465 -0.30 -16.49 14.08
CA TYR A 465 -1.66 -16.03 14.31
C TYR A 465 -2.18 -16.35 15.70
N GLU A 466 -1.84 -17.50 16.23
CA GLU A 466 -2.29 -18.01 17.52
C GLU A 466 -1.80 -17.08 18.65
N ASP A 467 -0.54 -16.68 18.65
CA ASP A 467 0.01 -15.73 19.63
C ASP A 467 -0.73 -14.37 19.59
N TRP A 468 -1.13 -13.91 18.41
CA TRP A 468 -1.93 -12.70 18.27
C TRP A 468 -3.31 -12.83 18.94
N MET A 469 -4.03 -13.93 18.66
CA MET A 469 -5.38 -14.16 19.21
C MET A 469 -5.35 -14.36 20.71
N GLU A 470 -4.42 -15.16 21.23
CA GLU A 470 -4.21 -15.33 22.66
C GLU A 470 -3.89 -14.00 23.36
N THR A 471 -3.04 -13.18 22.74
CA THR A 471 -2.67 -11.88 23.31
C THR A 471 -3.85 -10.89 23.29
N MET A 472 -4.73 -10.94 22.29
CA MET A 472 -5.98 -10.18 22.29
C MET A 472 -6.84 -10.56 23.52
N GLU A 473 -7.03 -11.87 23.76
CA GLU A 473 -7.80 -12.39 24.89
C GLU A 473 -7.15 -12.01 26.24
N GLU A 474 -5.83 -12.17 26.39
CA GLU A 474 -5.06 -11.76 27.57
C GLU A 474 -5.26 -10.28 27.92
N ASN A 475 -5.46 -9.43 26.90
CA ASN A 475 -5.73 -8.00 27.07
C ASN A 475 -7.22 -7.67 27.17
N GLY A 476 -8.10 -8.69 27.24
CA GLY A 476 -9.54 -8.51 27.39
C GLY A 476 -10.21 -7.90 26.14
N LEU A 477 -9.64 -8.08 24.96
CA LEU A 477 -10.15 -7.60 23.69
C LEU A 477 -10.70 -8.74 22.85
N ASP A 478 -11.94 -8.60 22.40
CA ASP A 478 -12.55 -9.51 21.45
C ASP A 478 -12.19 -9.06 20.01
N TYR A 479 -11.51 -9.92 19.26
CA TYR A 479 -11.14 -9.58 17.89
C TYR A 479 -12.35 -9.42 16.95
N HIS A 480 -13.48 -10.06 17.27
CA HIS A 480 -14.72 -9.89 16.50
C HIS A 480 -15.29 -8.45 16.59
N PHE A 481 -14.90 -7.68 17.60
CA PHE A 481 -15.23 -6.26 17.66
C PHE A 481 -14.60 -5.45 16.52
N TYR A 482 -13.46 -5.91 16.02
CA TYR A 482 -12.69 -5.21 14.98
C TYR A 482 -12.89 -5.78 13.56
N THR A 483 -13.57 -6.94 13.42
CA THR A 483 -13.76 -7.62 12.11
C THR A 483 -15.15 -7.52 11.50
#